data_8fa534f77d730046a9e750ea3101c873
#
_entry.id   8fa534f77d730046a9e750ea3101c873
#
_cell.length_a   1.000
_cell.length_b   1.000
_cell.length_c   1.000
_cell.angle_alpha   90.00
_cell.angle_beta   90.00
_cell.angle_gamma   90.00
#
_symmetry.space_group_name_H-M   'P 1'
#
loop_
_entity.id
_entity.type
_entity.pdbx_description
1 polymer ?
#
loop_
_entity_poly.entity_id
_entity_poly.type
_entity_poly.pdbx_seq_one_letter_code
_entity_poly.pdbx_strand_id
1 'polypeptide(L)'
;MGTFFAEVQLASSARPDRRETVKLLVDSGSMYTWVSATVLRDLGVRPTERRRIVTIEGRTTERAAAEILITLEGRALHTLCLFGEPGDLEVLGAYTLEGFGLAIDP
;
A
#
# COMPACT_ATOMS: atom_id res chain seq x y z
N MET A 1 -19.76 5.53 11.59
CA MET A 1 -18.38 5.29 11.17
C MET A 1 -18.29 5.33 9.66
N GLY A 2 -17.47 6.18 9.13
CA GLY A 2 -17.37 6.34 7.69
C GLY A 2 -16.18 5.58 7.11
N THR A 3 -16.34 5.16 5.88
CA THR A 3 -15.26 4.66 5.05
C THR A 3 -14.73 5.83 4.23
N PHE A 4 -13.42 6.03 4.22
CA PHE A 4 -12.87 7.09 3.40
C PHE A 4 -11.62 6.64 2.68
N PHE A 5 -11.34 7.35 1.59
CA PHE A 5 -10.21 7.07 0.72
C PHE A 5 -9.21 8.20 0.81
N ALA A 6 -7.95 7.86 0.62
CA ALA A 6 -6.89 8.85 0.49
C ALA A 6 -6.34 8.78 -0.92
N GLU A 7 -6.10 9.94 -1.50
CA GLU A 7 -5.44 10.03 -2.80
C GLU A 7 -3.95 10.15 -2.53
N VAL A 8 -3.18 9.21 -3.08
CA VAL A 8 -1.74 9.17 -2.88
C VAL A 8 -1.04 9.05 -4.22
N GLN A 9 0.22 9.43 -4.25
CA GLN A 9 1.07 9.23 -5.42
C GLN A 9 2.07 8.13 -5.10
N LEU A 10 2.22 7.21 -6.04
CA LEU A 10 3.12 6.07 -5.91
C LEU A 10 4.22 6.15 -6.94
N ALA A 11 5.40 5.71 -6.57
CA ALA A 11 6.54 5.62 -7.47
C ALA A 11 7.45 4.46 -7.05
N SER A 12 8.20 3.96 -8.01
CA SER A 12 9.34 3.09 -7.71
C SER A 12 10.42 3.94 -7.02
N SER A 13 11.10 3.37 -6.03
CA SER A 13 12.21 4.06 -5.38
C SER A 13 13.32 4.41 -6.36
N ALA A 14 13.46 3.63 -7.45
CA ALA A 14 14.46 3.88 -8.49
C ALA A 14 14.05 4.99 -9.46
N ARG A 15 12.77 5.29 -9.55
CA ARG A 15 12.22 6.29 -10.49
C ARG A 15 11.23 7.19 -9.76
N PRO A 16 11.68 8.01 -8.80
CA PRO A 16 10.77 8.80 -7.96
C PRO A 16 10.04 9.90 -8.73
N ASP A 17 10.49 10.25 -9.91
CA ASP A 17 9.86 11.24 -10.78
C ASP A 17 8.68 10.67 -11.58
N ARG A 18 8.58 9.35 -11.70
CA ARG A 18 7.50 8.71 -12.43
C ARG A 18 6.43 8.27 -11.43
N ARG A 19 5.38 9.05 -11.32
CA ARG A 19 4.36 8.87 -10.29
C ARG A 19 3.02 8.50 -10.90
N GLU A 20 2.28 7.68 -10.15
CA GLU A 20 0.91 7.33 -10.45
C GLU A 20 0.04 7.75 -9.28
N THR A 21 -1.04 8.46 -9.54
CA THR A 21 -2.01 8.83 -8.51
C THR A 21 -3.04 7.73 -8.37
N VAL A 22 -3.23 7.24 -7.16
CA VAL A 22 -4.23 6.22 -6.87
C VAL A 22 -5.03 6.61 -5.65
N LYS A 23 -6.21 6.03 -5.54
CA LYS A 23 -7.11 6.23 -4.41
C LYS A 23 -7.12 4.94 -3.61
N LEU A 24 -6.71 5.01 -2.36
CA LEU A 24 -6.64 3.85 -1.48
C LEU A 24 -7.62 4.00 -0.33
N LEU A 25 -8.28 2.90 0.01
CA LEU A 25 -9.12 2.86 1.19
C LEU A 25 -8.25 2.96 2.44
N VAL A 26 -8.53 3.92 3.31
CA VAL A 26 -7.80 4.05 4.57
C VAL A 26 -8.30 2.98 5.53
N ASP A 27 -7.41 2.07 5.93
CA ASP A 27 -7.80 0.91 6.74
C ASP A 27 -6.72 0.59 7.76
N SER A 28 -6.88 1.12 8.97
CA SER A 28 -5.94 0.86 10.07
C SER A 28 -6.02 -0.57 10.59
N GLY A 29 -7.03 -1.32 10.19
CA GLY A 29 -7.14 -2.75 10.50
C GLY A 29 -6.28 -3.62 9.59
N SER A 30 -5.81 -3.08 8.48
CA SER A 30 -4.84 -3.77 7.63
C SER A 30 -3.44 -3.34 8.03
N MET A 31 -2.56 -4.31 8.27
CA MET A 31 -1.18 -4.02 8.64
C MET A 31 -0.42 -3.38 7.50
N TYR A 32 -0.59 -3.91 6.30
CA TYR A 32 0.16 -3.51 5.12
C TYR A 32 -0.68 -2.69 4.16
N THR A 33 0.00 -1.91 3.34
CA THR A 33 -0.61 -1.23 2.20
C THR A 33 -0.65 -2.20 1.02
N TRP A 34 -1.76 -2.20 0.31
CA TRP A 34 -2.00 -3.08 -0.83
C TRP A 34 -2.32 -2.23 -2.04
N VAL A 35 -1.62 -2.47 -3.13
CA VAL A 35 -1.85 -1.79 -4.41
C VAL A 35 -1.90 -2.84 -5.51
N SER A 36 -2.74 -2.61 -6.51
CA SER A 36 -2.84 -3.50 -7.66
C SER A 36 -1.45 -3.83 -8.23
N ALA A 37 -1.21 -5.11 -8.46
CA ALA A 37 0.03 -5.56 -9.10
C ALA A 37 0.24 -4.89 -10.45
N THR A 38 -0.84 -4.64 -11.20
CA THR A 38 -0.75 -3.98 -12.50
C THR A 38 -0.17 -2.57 -12.38
N VAL A 39 -0.66 -1.80 -11.42
CA VAL A 39 -0.14 -0.44 -11.18
C VAL A 39 1.34 -0.48 -10.80
N LEU A 40 1.70 -1.37 -9.88
CA LEU A 40 3.08 -1.46 -9.43
C LEU A 40 4.03 -1.87 -10.56
N ARG A 41 3.62 -2.83 -11.38
CA ARG A 41 4.43 -3.26 -12.53
C ARG A 41 4.58 -2.14 -13.56
N ASP A 42 3.52 -1.40 -13.82
CA ASP A 42 3.56 -0.26 -14.74
C ASP A 42 4.53 0.82 -14.26
N LEU A 43 4.69 0.97 -12.94
CA LEU A 43 5.66 1.89 -12.36
C LEU A 43 7.08 1.32 -12.31
N GLY A 44 7.27 0.08 -12.74
CA GLY A 44 8.58 -0.57 -12.72
C GLY A 44 8.96 -1.14 -11.36
N VAL A 45 8.01 -1.27 -10.45
CA VAL A 45 8.27 -1.89 -9.14
C VAL A 45 8.34 -3.41 -9.31
N ARG A 46 9.43 -3.99 -8.84
CA ARG A 46 9.64 -5.44 -8.89
C ARG A 46 9.52 -6.03 -7.50
N PRO A 47 8.86 -7.18 -7.36
CA PRO A 47 8.81 -7.87 -6.07
C PRO A 47 10.20 -8.20 -5.55
N THR A 48 10.43 -7.94 -4.26
CA THR A 48 11.68 -8.28 -3.60
C THR A 48 11.52 -9.40 -2.59
N GLU A 49 10.28 -9.72 -2.21
CA GLU A 49 10.00 -10.77 -1.24
C GLU A 49 8.56 -11.22 -1.38
N ARG A 50 8.21 -12.26 -0.64
CA ARG A 50 6.82 -12.68 -0.49
C ARG A 50 6.46 -12.60 0.99
N ARG A 51 5.25 -12.18 1.26
CA ARG A 51 4.74 -12.06 2.62
C ARG A 51 3.56 -12.97 2.83
N ARG A 52 3.56 -13.65 3.96
CA ARG A 52 2.43 -14.45 4.40
C ARG A 52 1.50 -13.55 5.19
N ILE A 53 0.23 -13.57 4.82
CA ILE A 53 -0.80 -12.75 5.43
C ILE A 53 -1.81 -13.67 6.08
N VAL A 54 -2.17 -13.40 7.34
CA VAL A 54 -3.22 -14.15 8.03
C VAL A 54 -4.44 -13.25 8.13
N THR A 55 -5.56 -13.71 7.60
CA THR A 55 -6.81 -12.97 7.65
C THR A 55 -7.48 -13.14 9.01
N ILE A 56 -8.48 -12.31 9.29
CA ILE A 56 -9.28 -12.40 10.52
C ILE A 56 -9.89 -13.78 10.67
N GLU A 57 -10.28 -14.41 9.55
CA GLU A 57 -10.88 -15.75 9.58
C GLU A 57 -9.85 -16.87 9.77
N GLY A 58 -8.58 -16.52 9.93
CA GLY A 58 -7.52 -17.49 10.13
C GLY A 58 -6.96 -18.08 8.84
N ARG A 59 -7.38 -17.60 7.69
CA ARG A 59 -6.84 -18.06 6.43
C ARG A 59 -5.47 -17.46 6.19
N THR A 60 -4.58 -18.23 5.61
CA THR A 60 -3.26 -17.79 5.23
C THR A 60 -3.21 -17.60 3.72
N THR A 61 -2.66 -16.49 3.29
CA THR A 61 -2.40 -16.24 1.88
C THR A 61 -1.01 -15.62 1.74
N GLU A 62 -0.48 -15.64 0.54
CA GLU A 62 0.81 -15.01 0.25
C GLU A 62 0.66 -14.00 -0.86
N ARG A 63 1.42 -12.92 -0.75
CA ARG A 63 1.51 -11.91 -1.79
C ARG A 63 2.95 -11.49 -1.99
N ALA A 64 3.29 -11.15 -3.20
CA ALA A 64 4.56 -10.49 -3.49
C ALA A 64 4.57 -9.13 -2.81
N ALA A 65 5.75 -8.65 -2.45
CA ALA A 65 5.91 -7.38 -1.74
C ALA A 65 7.18 -6.68 -2.20
N ALA A 66 7.17 -5.36 -2.08
CA ALA A 66 8.33 -4.52 -2.34
C ALA A 66 8.18 -3.18 -1.63
N GLU A 67 9.30 -2.53 -1.38
CA GLU A 67 9.27 -1.16 -0.88
C GLU A 67 8.98 -0.20 -2.03
N ILE A 68 8.10 0.76 -1.79
CA ILE A 68 7.75 1.80 -2.76
C ILE A 68 7.89 3.17 -2.11
N LEU A 69 7.92 4.20 -2.96
CA LEU A 69 7.83 5.58 -2.51
C LEU A 69 6.37 6.01 -2.59
N ILE A 70 5.83 6.46 -1.46
CA ILE A 70 4.45 6.93 -1.39
C ILE A 70 4.42 8.37 -0.90
N THR A 71 3.62 9.19 -1.57
CA THR A 71 3.47 10.61 -1.25
C THR A 71 2.02 10.89 -0.90
N LEU A 72 1.82 11.51 0.26
CA LEU A 72 0.52 11.93 0.75
C LEU A 72 0.63 13.39 1.17
N GLU A 73 -0.18 14.25 0.54
CA GLU A 73 -0.22 15.69 0.85
C GLU A 73 1.16 16.33 0.87
N GLY A 74 1.97 16.01 -0.13
CA GLY A 74 3.29 16.60 -0.29
C GLY A 74 4.38 15.96 0.57
N ARG A 75 4.06 15.01 1.43
CA ARG A 75 5.04 14.29 2.23
C ARG A 75 5.27 12.91 1.63
N ALA A 76 6.53 12.55 1.49
CA ALA A 76 6.91 11.28 0.89
C ALA A 76 7.64 10.40 1.89
N LEU A 77 7.41 9.09 1.82
CA LEU A 77 8.16 8.11 2.57
C LEU A 77 8.23 6.79 1.81
N HIS A 78 9.16 5.95 2.20
CA HIS A 78 9.23 4.59 1.69
C HIS A 78 8.41 3.67 2.59
N THR A 79 7.67 2.77 1.97
CA THR A 79 6.83 1.84 2.73
C THR A 79 6.76 0.50 2.00
N LEU A 80 6.59 -0.57 2.77
CA LEU A 80 6.35 -1.89 2.18
C LEU A 80 4.96 -1.93 1.60
N CYS A 81 4.84 -2.46 0.39
CA CYS A 81 3.57 -2.56 -0.32
C CYS A 81 3.38 -3.98 -0.83
N LEU A 82 2.20 -4.52 -0.65
CA LEU A 82 1.83 -5.82 -1.20
C LEU A 82 1.27 -5.66 -2.60
N PHE A 83 1.59 -6.62 -3.48
CA PHE A 83 1.08 -6.66 -4.84
C PHE A 83 -0.30 -7.31 -4.81
N GLY A 84 -1.34 -6.48 -4.92
CA GLY A 84 -2.71 -6.97 -4.91
C GLY A 84 -3.05 -7.74 -6.19
N GLU A 85 -3.69 -8.89 -6.01
CA GLU A 85 -4.21 -9.70 -7.12
C GLU A 85 -5.65 -9.29 -7.42
N PRO A 86 -6.19 -9.68 -8.58
CA PRO A 86 -7.58 -9.36 -8.90
C PRO A 86 -8.51 -9.81 -7.77
N GLY A 87 -9.39 -8.91 -7.34
CA GLY A 87 -10.30 -9.16 -6.23
C GLY A 87 -9.79 -8.68 -4.87
N ASP A 88 -8.50 -8.38 -4.74
CA ASP A 88 -7.98 -7.81 -3.51
C ASP A 88 -8.36 -6.34 -3.39
N LEU A 89 -8.64 -5.90 -2.17
CA LEU A 89 -8.88 -4.48 -1.91
C LEU A 89 -7.55 -3.73 -1.92
N GLU A 90 -7.58 -2.52 -2.46
CA GLU A 90 -6.43 -1.62 -2.41
C GLU A 90 -6.60 -0.71 -1.20
N VAL A 91 -5.65 -0.82 -0.26
CA VAL A 91 -5.78 -0.15 1.03
C VAL A 91 -4.49 0.53 1.45
N LEU A 92 -4.64 1.61 2.20
CA LEU A 92 -3.56 2.30 2.89
C LEU A 92 -3.54 1.76 4.32
N GLY A 93 -2.54 0.97 4.64
CA GLY A 93 -2.51 0.20 5.88
C GLY A 93 -1.81 0.90 7.04
N ALA A 94 -1.86 0.24 8.20
CA ALA A 94 -1.41 0.82 9.47
C ALA A 94 0.06 1.24 9.46
N TYR A 95 0.95 0.42 8.94
CA TYR A 95 2.38 0.77 8.94
C TYR A 95 2.65 2.04 8.15
N THR A 96 2.00 2.20 7.00
CA THR A 96 2.15 3.40 6.20
C THR A 96 1.57 4.61 6.91
N LEU A 97 0.38 4.46 7.50
CA LEU A 97 -0.25 5.54 8.26
C LEU A 97 0.62 5.99 9.42
N GLU A 98 1.19 5.05 10.15
CA GLU A 98 2.11 5.36 11.24
C GLU A 98 3.37 6.07 10.74
N GLY A 99 3.87 5.65 9.58
CA GLY A 99 5.02 6.30 8.97
C GLY A 99 4.77 7.77 8.67
N PHE A 100 3.55 8.13 8.29
CA PHE A 100 3.16 9.52 8.11
C PHE A 100 2.81 10.23 9.42
N GLY A 101 2.83 9.53 10.54
CA GLY A 101 2.44 10.11 11.82
C GLY A 101 0.95 10.29 11.98
N LEU A 102 0.15 9.56 11.18
CA LEU A 102 -1.30 9.65 11.25
C LEU A 102 -1.83 8.61 12.22
N ALA A 103 -2.57 9.06 13.21
CA ALA A 103 -3.28 8.19 14.12
C ALA A 103 -4.75 8.23 13.74
N ILE A 104 -5.36 7.06 13.63
CA ILE A 104 -6.79 6.96 13.43
C ILE A 104 -7.38 6.52 14.76
N ASP A 105 -8.12 7.42 15.39
CA ASP A 105 -8.79 7.06 16.62
C ASP A 105 -9.91 6.08 16.33
N PRO A 106 -10.00 5.03 17.13
CA PRO A 106 -11.06 4.05 16.98
C PRO A 106 -12.44 4.62 17.29
#